data_5010de7aecd02626422a4f360f24906e
#
_entry.id   5010de7aecd02626422a4f360f24906e
#
_cell.length_a   1.000
_cell.length_b   1.000
_cell.length_c   1.000
_cell.angle_alpha   90.00
_cell.angle_beta   90.00
_cell.angle_gamma   90.00
#
_symmetry.space_group_name_H-M   'P 1'
#
loop_
_entity.id
_entity.type
_entity.pdbx_description
1 polymer ?
#
loop_
_entity_poly.entity_id
_entity_poly.type
_entity_poly.pdbx_seq_one_letter_code
_entity_poly.pdbx_strand_id
1 'polypeptide(L)'
;MSIAVLILLSVAVLALTVWKAERPAVYVLCAAFLLRMLVLFTDYCHWGHIPFAGADTEDFHITTLAFIAGTGPIKTNYTYVLALFYRVFGDGGRLMAQFFNVLLSYGAVMLVYATLRDLEIPRKRLLLAVSLVAFMPATLFLSGVLLREAWIQFFLTLSACAFVWWYRKGSMANVVVCLTATYASMLMHAGCIGALAVYAAGFLLARTWKTVGGRTYAVTACLLAGFLAILLLVPDLLLAKFHHAAVSGHSFNPKPVAAGSSYLMWMKGMSLPMKLLLSPVRMFYLLFSPLPFDWRDVTDGIVFMVDSVFYIVLTVMMFRRPLLGKEAKMKRFLIYTVFALTFVFAMGTTNAGTAVRHRAKFLPVMVLAASLTAAKTNPDSRELTDVE
;
A
#
# COMPACT_ATOMS: atom_id res chain seq x y z
N MET A 1 -25.33 -10.26 -16.84
CA MET A 1 -23.90 -10.39 -17.24
C MET A 1 -22.96 -10.24 -16.03
N SER A 2 -23.03 -9.18 -15.27
CA SER A 2 -22.08 -8.89 -14.17
C SER A 2 -21.98 -9.98 -13.11
N ILE A 3 -23.09 -10.56 -12.66
CA ILE A 3 -23.11 -11.61 -11.63
C ILE A 3 -22.43 -12.90 -12.13
N ALA A 4 -22.68 -13.31 -13.37
CA ALA A 4 -22.05 -14.50 -13.95
C ALA A 4 -20.52 -14.34 -14.06
N VAL A 5 -20.04 -13.16 -14.50
CA VAL A 5 -18.61 -12.83 -14.54
C VAL A 5 -18.01 -12.85 -13.13
N LEU A 6 -18.69 -12.28 -12.15
CA LEU A 6 -18.25 -12.28 -10.76
C LEU A 6 -18.11 -13.71 -10.21
N ILE A 7 -19.11 -14.57 -10.44
CA ILE A 7 -19.07 -15.97 -9.99
C ILE A 7 -17.91 -16.73 -10.67
N LEU A 8 -17.80 -16.65 -12.01
CA LEU A 8 -16.74 -17.33 -12.74
C LEU A 8 -15.34 -16.91 -12.29
N LEU A 9 -15.10 -15.62 -12.12
CA LEU A 9 -13.81 -15.12 -11.65
C LEU A 9 -13.54 -15.51 -10.19
N SER A 10 -14.56 -15.52 -9.32
CA SER A 10 -14.41 -15.96 -7.94
C SER A 10 -14.03 -17.44 -7.86
N VAL A 11 -14.67 -18.30 -8.64
CA VAL A 11 -14.34 -19.73 -8.72
C VAL A 11 -12.91 -19.90 -9.25
N ALA A 12 -12.52 -19.17 -10.31
CA ALA A 12 -11.17 -19.22 -10.86
C ALA A 12 -10.12 -18.80 -9.84
N VAL A 13 -10.35 -17.73 -9.08
CA VAL A 13 -9.44 -17.26 -8.02
C VAL A 13 -9.28 -18.32 -6.93
N LEU A 14 -10.38 -18.91 -6.45
CA LEU A 14 -10.33 -19.96 -5.44
C LEU A 14 -9.61 -21.22 -5.96
N ALA A 15 -9.90 -21.65 -7.18
CA ALA A 15 -9.25 -22.79 -7.81
C ALA A 15 -7.74 -22.56 -7.96
N LEU A 16 -7.32 -21.39 -8.43
CA LEU A 16 -5.90 -21.00 -8.52
C LEU A 16 -5.23 -20.97 -7.14
N THR A 17 -5.94 -20.50 -6.13
CA THR A 17 -5.44 -20.46 -4.75
C THR A 17 -5.16 -21.89 -4.23
N VAL A 18 -6.14 -22.79 -4.39
CA VAL A 18 -6.00 -24.21 -3.99
C VAL A 18 -4.86 -24.88 -4.76
N TRP A 19 -4.71 -24.58 -6.03
CA TRP A 19 -3.67 -25.18 -6.87
C TRP A 19 -2.26 -24.67 -6.53
N LYS A 20 -2.11 -23.37 -6.25
CA LYS A 20 -0.78 -22.72 -6.10
C LYS A 20 -0.26 -22.64 -4.67
N ALA A 21 -1.13 -22.67 -3.67
CA ALA A 21 -0.75 -22.48 -2.28
C ALA A 21 -0.57 -23.81 -1.55
N GLU A 22 0.31 -23.81 -0.55
CA GLU A 22 0.45 -24.93 0.39
C GLU A 22 -0.80 -25.06 1.26
N ARG A 23 -1.18 -26.32 1.62
CA ARG A 23 -2.44 -26.61 2.35
C ARG A 23 -2.78 -25.66 3.49
N PRO A 24 -1.87 -25.30 4.42
CA PRO A 24 -2.25 -24.36 5.50
C PRO A 24 -2.46 -22.92 5.03
N ALA A 25 -1.73 -22.49 3.98
CA ALA A 25 -1.92 -21.17 3.42
C ALA A 25 -3.26 -21.07 2.64
N VAL A 26 -3.73 -22.18 2.06
CA VAL A 26 -5.04 -22.22 1.36
C VAL A 26 -6.15 -21.75 2.29
N TYR A 27 -6.22 -22.22 3.53
CA TYR A 27 -7.28 -21.81 4.47
C TYR A 27 -7.26 -20.30 4.73
N VAL A 28 -6.06 -19.75 5.01
CA VAL A 28 -5.88 -18.30 5.24
C VAL A 28 -6.29 -17.51 4.01
N LEU A 29 -5.84 -17.93 2.83
CA LEU A 29 -6.08 -17.23 1.57
C LEU A 29 -7.56 -17.34 1.13
N CYS A 30 -8.19 -18.50 1.26
CA CYS A 30 -9.62 -18.63 0.98
C CYS A 30 -10.46 -17.77 1.92
N ALA A 31 -10.17 -17.82 3.23
CA ALA A 31 -10.84 -16.96 4.20
C ALA A 31 -10.64 -15.47 3.90
N ALA A 32 -9.41 -15.07 3.49
CA ALA A 32 -9.11 -13.70 3.10
C ALA A 32 -9.95 -13.23 1.90
N PHE A 33 -10.14 -14.09 0.90
CA PHE A 33 -10.98 -13.78 -0.25
C PHE A 33 -12.45 -13.70 0.12
N LEU A 34 -12.97 -14.71 0.84
CA LEU A 34 -14.38 -14.77 1.23
C LEU A 34 -14.80 -13.59 2.13
N LEU A 35 -13.95 -13.20 3.08
CA LEU A 35 -14.22 -12.04 3.93
C LEU A 35 -14.24 -10.73 3.13
N ARG A 36 -13.40 -10.57 2.11
CA ARG A 36 -13.46 -9.42 1.21
C ARG A 36 -14.73 -9.38 0.37
N MET A 37 -15.18 -10.56 -0.09
CA MET A 37 -16.47 -10.68 -0.74
C MET A 37 -17.63 -10.31 0.18
N LEU A 38 -17.56 -10.71 1.46
CA LEU A 38 -18.55 -10.32 2.45
C LEU A 38 -18.59 -8.79 2.64
N VAL A 39 -17.43 -8.14 2.76
CA VAL A 39 -17.34 -6.67 2.84
C VAL A 39 -17.97 -6.02 1.61
N LEU A 40 -17.66 -6.52 0.40
CA LEU A 40 -18.25 -6.02 -0.84
C LEU A 40 -19.78 -6.10 -0.78
N PHE A 41 -20.36 -7.25 -0.45
CA PHE A 41 -21.81 -7.40 -0.40
C PHE A 41 -22.43 -6.58 0.71
N THR A 42 -21.77 -6.43 1.87
CA THR A 42 -22.24 -5.57 2.96
C THR A 42 -22.39 -4.12 2.50
N ASP A 43 -21.41 -3.59 1.75
CA ASP A 43 -21.45 -2.23 1.21
C ASP A 43 -22.45 -2.12 0.05
N TYR A 44 -22.38 -3.04 -0.91
CA TYR A 44 -23.21 -2.99 -2.12
C TYR A 44 -24.71 -3.13 -1.82
N CYS A 45 -25.08 -4.01 -0.90
CA CYS A 45 -26.46 -4.23 -0.50
C CYS A 45 -26.91 -3.31 0.65
N HIS A 46 -26.07 -2.41 1.12
CA HIS A 46 -26.34 -1.49 2.24
C HIS A 46 -26.77 -2.22 3.53
N TRP A 47 -26.20 -3.41 3.79
CA TRP A 47 -26.54 -4.18 5.01
C TRP A 47 -25.95 -3.57 6.29
N GLY A 48 -24.95 -2.70 6.16
CA GLY A 48 -24.34 -2.02 7.30
C GLY A 48 -23.29 -1.00 6.89
N HIS A 49 -22.83 -0.24 7.88
CA HIS A 49 -21.77 0.74 7.69
C HIS A 49 -20.39 0.06 7.67
N ILE A 50 -19.60 0.34 6.64
CA ILE A 50 -18.23 -0.15 6.54
C ILE A 50 -17.29 0.84 7.25
N PRO A 51 -16.56 0.40 8.29
CA PRO A 51 -15.60 1.24 8.98
C PRO A 51 -14.53 1.81 8.01
N PHE A 52 -14.08 3.03 8.25
CA PHE A 52 -13.06 3.75 7.48
C PHE A 52 -13.45 4.15 6.05
N ALA A 53 -14.58 3.68 5.49
CA ALA A 53 -15.00 4.02 4.14
C ALA A 53 -15.37 5.51 4.01
N GLY A 54 -16.09 6.06 4.98
CA GLY A 54 -16.56 7.44 5.00
C GLY A 54 -17.53 7.76 3.86
N ALA A 55 -17.81 9.03 3.65
CA ALA A 55 -18.67 9.52 2.56
C ALA A 55 -18.01 9.46 1.18
N ASP A 56 -16.71 9.20 1.09
CA ASP A 56 -15.95 9.24 -0.18
C ASP A 56 -16.43 8.17 -1.17
N THR A 57 -16.94 7.03 -0.69
CA THR A 57 -17.49 5.95 -1.54
C THR A 57 -18.64 6.47 -2.40
N GLU A 58 -19.61 7.15 -1.79
CA GLU A 58 -20.74 7.73 -2.51
C GLU A 58 -20.32 8.95 -3.34
N ASP A 59 -19.37 9.76 -2.86
CA ASP A 59 -18.83 10.89 -3.64
C ASP A 59 -18.17 10.40 -4.94
N PHE A 60 -17.42 9.31 -4.92
CA PHE A 60 -16.88 8.69 -6.13
C PHE A 60 -17.99 8.17 -7.06
N HIS A 61 -19.01 7.52 -6.52
CA HIS A 61 -20.14 7.02 -7.30
C HIS A 61 -20.86 8.17 -8.02
N ILE A 62 -21.32 9.17 -7.28
CA ILE A 62 -22.07 10.34 -7.80
C ILE A 62 -21.22 11.13 -8.81
N THR A 63 -19.94 11.38 -8.47
CA THR A 63 -19.02 12.10 -9.36
C THR A 63 -18.79 11.35 -10.67
N THR A 64 -18.71 10.01 -10.62
CA THR A 64 -18.54 9.20 -11.83
C THR A 64 -19.78 9.24 -12.72
N LEU A 65 -20.98 9.15 -12.14
CA LEU A 65 -22.23 9.28 -12.88
C LEU A 65 -22.37 10.66 -13.54
N ALA A 66 -22.07 11.73 -12.79
CA ALA A 66 -22.08 13.10 -13.33
C ALA A 66 -21.08 13.29 -14.47
N PHE A 67 -19.87 12.68 -14.35
CA PHE A 67 -18.89 12.70 -15.44
C PHE A 67 -19.38 11.97 -16.69
N ILE A 68 -19.98 10.77 -16.56
CA ILE A 68 -20.53 9.99 -17.68
C ILE A 68 -21.67 10.75 -18.36
N ALA A 69 -22.52 11.43 -17.59
CA ALA A 69 -23.62 12.25 -18.09
C ALA A 69 -23.15 13.60 -18.69
N GLY A 70 -21.87 13.96 -18.62
CA GLY A 70 -21.34 15.23 -19.10
C GLY A 70 -21.71 16.43 -18.24
N THR A 71 -22.22 16.22 -17.02
CA THR A 71 -22.72 17.28 -16.12
C THR A 71 -21.72 17.67 -15.03
N GLY A 72 -20.58 16.97 -14.91
CA GLY A 72 -19.59 17.23 -13.89
C GLY A 72 -18.15 17.02 -14.34
N PRO A 73 -17.18 17.70 -13.69
CA PRO A 73 -15.76 17.55 -13.99
C PRO A 73 -15.19 16.25 -13.40
N ILE A 74 -14.07 15.80 -13.97
CA ILE A 74 -13.27 14.73 -13.40
C ILE A 74 -12.54 15.25 -12.17
N LYS A 75 -12.72 14.58 -11.03
CA LYS A 75 -12.01 14.94 -9.79
C LYS A 75 -10.67 14.22 -9.63
N THR A 76 -10.57 12.97 -10.09
CA THR A 76 -9.38 12.13 -9.91
C THR A 76 -9.23 11.10 -11.03
N ASN A 77 -8.02 10.54 -11.20
CA ASN A 77 -7.79 9.43 -12.14
C ASN A 77 -8.66 8.19 -11.82
N TYR A 78 -9.04 8.00 -10.56
CA TYR A 78 -9.93 6.90 -10.18
C TYR A 78 -11.33 7.05 -10.79
N THR A 79 -11.81 8.27 -10.98
CA THR A 79 -13.09 8.54 -11.67
C THR A 79 -13.08 8.01 -13.11
N TYR A 80 -11.95 8.12 -13.84
CA TYR A 80 -11.83 7.52 -15.18
C TYR A 80 -11.93 5.99 -15.14
N VAL A 81 -11.26 5.38 -14.16
CA VAL A 81 -11.31 3.93 -13.99
C VAL A 81 -12.74 3.47 -13.70
N LEU A 82 -13.44 4.15 -12.80
CA LEU A 82 -14.84 3.84 -12.49
C LEU A 82 -15.73 4.04 -13.70
N ALA A 83 -15.55 5.13 -14.46
CA ALA A 83 -16.33 5.40 -15.66
C ALA A 83 -16.19 4.28 -16.71
N LEU A 84 -15.02 3.65 -16.81
CA LEU A 84 -14.83 2.49 -17.68
C LEU A 84 -15.71 1.30 -17.22
N PHE A 85 -15.71 0.98 -15.92
CA PHE A 85 -16.56 -0.08 -15.38
C PHE A 85 -18.06 0.19 -15.61
N TYR A 86 -18.50 1.43 -15.39
CA TYR A 86 -19.90 1.82 -15.59
C TYR A 86 -20.31 1.77 -17.07
N ARG A 87 -19.41 2.19 -17.99
CA ARG A 87 -19.69 2.09 -19.45
C ARG A 87 -19.75 0.65 -19.93
N VAL A 88 -18.88 -0.24 -19.42
CA VAL A 88 -18.83 -1.65 -19.85
C VAL A 88 -19.96 -2.49 -19.23
N PHE A 89 -20.27 -2.26 -17.96
CA PHE A 89 -21.18 -3.12 -17.19
C PHE A 89 -22.55 -2.47 -16.89
N GLY A 90 -22.77 -1.21 -17.30
CA GLY A 90 -24.03 -0.49 -17.06
C GLY A 90 -24.38 -0.44 -15.57
N ASP A 91 -25.59 -0.83 -15.21
CA ASP A 91 -26.08 -0.85 -13.82
C ASP A 91 -25.24 -1.74 -12.89
N GLY A 92 -24.54 -2.73 -13.44
CA GLY A 92 -23.60 -3.58 -12.71
C GLY A 92 -22.23 -2.96 -12.50
N GLY A 93 -21.97 -1.75 -13.00
CA GLY A 93 -20.64 -1.10 -12.99
C GLY A 93 -20.08 -0.87 -11.58
N ARG A 94 -20.93 -0.46 -10.64
CA ARG A 94 -20.56 -0.32 -9.21
C ARG A 94 -20.09 -1.66 -8.63
N LEU A 95 -20.90 -2.71 -8.79
CA LEU A 95 -20.59 -4.05 -8.29
C LEU A 95 -19.26 -4.57 -8.86
N MET A 96 -19.06 -4.41 -10.18
CA MET A 96 -17.85 -4.88 -10.84
C MET A 96 -16.60 -4.09 -10.45
N ALA A 97 -16.70 -2.78 -10.24
CA ALA A 97 -15.61 -1.94 -9.74
C ALA A 97 -15.22 -2.33 -8.31
N GLN A 98 -16.19 -2.57 -7.43
CA GLN A 98 -15.95 -3.06 -6.06
C GLN A 98 -15.35 -4.47 -6.07
N PHE A 99 -15.86 -5.36 -6.92
CA PHE A 99 -15.29 -6.70 -7.08
C PHE A 99 -13.83 -6.64 -7.57
N PHE A 100 -13.51 -5.73 -8.47
CA PHE A 100 -12.13 -5.53 -8.92
C PHE A 100 -11.23 -5.01 -7.78
N ASN A 101 -11.75 -4.15 -6.91
CA ASN A 101 -11.05 -3.76 -5.68
C ASN A 101 -10.75 -4.97 -4.77
N VAL A 102 -11.72 -5.91 -4.63
CA VAL A 102 -11.49 -7.17 -3.91
C VAL A 102 -10.37 -7.98 -4.55
N LEU A 103 -10.37 -8.12 -5.89
CA LEU A 103 -9.31 -8.85 -6.60
C LEU A 103 -7.93 -8.22 -6.41
N LEU A 104 -7.82 -6.90 -6.48
CA LEU A 104 -6.56 -6.19 -6.26
C LEU A 104 -6.06 -6.33 -4.82
N SER A 105 -6.94 -6.11 -3.84
CA SER A 105 -6.57 -6.27 -2.42
C SER A 105 -6.16 -7.71 -2.10
N TYR A 106 -6.88 -8.70 -2.64
CA TYR A 106 -6.51 -10.11 -2.53
C TYR A 106 -5.19 -10.42 -3.27
N GLY A 107 -4.99 -9.83 -4.45
CA GLY A 107 -3.74 -9.90 -5.20
C GLY A 107 -2.54 -9.41 -4.40
N ALA A 108 -2.70 -8.35 -3.59
CA ALA A 108 -1.65 -7.89 -2.68
C ALA A 108 -1.30 -8.96 -1.61
N VAL A 109 -2.29 -9.67 -1.06
CA VAL A 109 -2.06 -10.79 -0.13
C VAL A 109 -1.29 -11.92 -0.82
N MET A 110 -1.70 -12.29 -2.05
CA MET A 110 -1.04 -13.32 -2.86
C MET A 110 0.41 -12.96 -3.23
N LEU A 111 0.68 -11.69 -3.54
CA LEU A 111 2.03 -11.19 -3.82
C LEU A 111 2.94 -11.33 -2.59
N VAL A 112 2.45 -10.96 -1.40
CA VAL A 112 3.20 -11.15 -0.14
C VAL A 112 3.46 -12.63 0.10
N TYR A 113 2.44 -13.49 -0.03
CA TYR A 113 2.61 -14.94 0.09
C TYR A 113 3.67 -15.48 -0.87
N ALA A 114 3.56 -15.18 -2.16
CA ALA A 114 4.49 -15.65 -3.18
C ALA A 114 5.93 -15.18 -2.92
N THR A 115 6.08 -13.91 -2.52
CA THR A 115 7.40 -13.32 -2.23
C THR A 115 8.04 -13.95 -1.01
N LEU A 116 7.30 -14.13 0.09
CA LEU A 116 7.83 -14.74 1.32
C LEU A 116 8.13 -16.21 1.13
N ARG A 117 7.37 -16.93 0.30
CA ARG A 117 7.65 -18.31 -0.08
C ARG A 117 8.93 -18.39 -0.93
N ASP A 118 9.10 -17.53 -1.94
CA ASP A 118 10.32 -17.47 -2.77
C ASP A 118 11.57 -17.09 -1.95
N LEU A 119 11.37 -16.37 -0.84
CA LEU A 119 12.40 -16.03 0.15
C LEU A 119 12.66 -17.14 1.18
N GLU A 120 11.97 -18.28 1.05
CA GLU A 120 12.10 -19.43 1.95
C GLU A 120 11.88 -19.07 3.43
N ILE A 121 10.98 -18.11 3.70
CA ILE A 121 10.66 -17.71 5.06
C ILE A 121 10.01 -18.86 5.80
N PRO A 122 10.43 -19.18 7.04
CA PRO A 122 9.87 -20.27 7.83
C PRO A 122 8.34 -20.23 7.88
N ARG A 123 7.68 -21.37 7.64
CA ARG A 123 6.23 -21.51 7.46
C ARG A 123 5.39 -20.77 8.50
N LYS A 124 5.75 -20.85 9.79
CA LYS A 124 5.02 -20.15 10.86
C LYS A 124 5.04 -18.62 10.68
N ARG A 125 6.18 -18.07 10.28
CA ARG A 125 6.31 -16.62 10.02
C ARG A 125 5.61 -16.21 8.74
N LEU A 126 5.70 -17.05 7.70
CA LEU A 126 4.99 -16.82 6.44
C LEU A 126 3.48 -16.76 6.69
N LEU A 127 2.90 -17.74 7.39
CA LEU A 127 1.47 -17.75 7.71
C LEU A 127 1.07 -16.55 8.56
N LEU A 128 1.86 -16.18 9.58
CA LEU A 128 1.60 -14.98 10.38
C LEU A 128 1.61 -13.71 9.52
N ALA A 129 2.63 -13.54 8.68
CA ALA A 129 2.75 -12.38 7.81
C ALA A 129 1.59 -12.27 6.81
N VAL A 130 1.23 -13.38 6.18
CA VAL A 130 0.09 -13.43 5.25
C VAL A 130 -1.22 -13.16 5.98
N SER A 131 -1.41 -13.71 7.18
CA SER A 131 -2.60 -13.45 8.01
C SER A 131 -2.71 -11.97 8.41
N LEU A 132 -1.61 -11.32 8.76
CA LEU A 132 -1.59 -9.88 9.06
C LEU A 132 -2.08 -9.06 7.85
N VAL A 133 -1.56 -9.30 6.66
CA VAL A 133 -2.02 -8.59 5.45
C VAL A 133 -3.46 -8.94 5.10
N ALA A 134 -3.86 -10.20 5.31
CA ALA A 134 -5.17 -10.72 4.97
C ALA A 134 -6.29 -10.14 5.84
N PHE A 135 -6.06 -10.03 7.15
CA PHE A 135 -7.10 -9.78 8.15
C PHE A 135 -6.96 -8.45 8.90
N MET A 136 -5.94 -7.64 8.59
CA MET A 136 -5.83 -6.32 9.18
C MET A 136 -7.10 -5.50 8.88
N PRO A 137 -7.82 -4.99 9.91
CA PRO A 137 -9.18 -4.46 9.72
C PRO A 137 -9.27 -3.36 8.67
N ALA A 138 -8.37 -2.38 8.70
CA ALA A 138 -8.40 -1.28 7.73
C ALA A 138 -8.23 -1.77 6.28
N THR A 139 -7.31 -2.72 6.02
CA THR A 139 -7.10 -3.28 4.67
C THR A 139 -8.25 -4.15 4.22
N LEU A 140 -8.86 -4.89 5.15
CA LEU A 140 -10.01 -5.75 4.88
C LEU A 140 -11.24 -4.91 4.52
N PHE A 141 -11.61 -3.94 5.37
CA PHE A 141 -12.79 -3.11 5.15
C PHE A 141 -12.67 -2.20 3.92
N LEU A 142 -11.48 -1.67 3.63
CA LEU A 142 -11.26 -0.84 2.44
C LEU A 142 -11.18 -1.65 1.13
N SER A 143 -11.18 -2.98 1.18
CA SER A 143 -11.03 -3.83 0.00
C SER A 143 -12.29 -3.97 -0.84
N GLY A 144 -13.48 -3.91 -0.23
CA GLY A 144 -14.77 -4.17 -0.90
C GLY A 144 -15.58 -2.92 -1.22
N VAL A 145 -15.09 -1.73 -0.88
CA VAL A 145 -15.77 -0.46 -1.06
C VAL A 145 -15.31 0.28 -2.33
N LEU A 146 -16.06 1.27 -2.79
CA LEU A 146 -15.76 2.02 -4.01
C LEU A 146 -14.70 3.10 -3.74
N LEU A 147 -13.48 2.66 -3.38
CA LEU A 147 -12.34 3.51 -3.07
C LEU A 147 -11.08 3.07 -3.82
N ARG A 148 -10.15 4.01 -4.03
CA ARG A 148 -8.89 3.77 -4.74
C ARG A 148 -7.80 3.10 -3.88
N GLU A 149 -8.05 2.87 -2.60
CA GLU A 149 -7.10 2.34 -1.64
C GLU A 149 -6.58 0.94 -2.02
N ALA A 150 -7.45 0.06 -2.52
CA ALA A 150 -7.09 -1.27 -3.00
C ALA A 150 -6.10 -1.23 -4.19
N TRP A 151 -6.28 -0.29 -5.12
CA TRP A 151 -5.38 -0.05 -6.26
C TRP A 151 -4.01 0.38 -5.79
N ILE A 152 -3.95 1.35 -4.88
CA ILE A 152 -2.70 1.87 -4.33
C ILE A 152 -1.97 0.77 -3.58
N GLN A 153 -2.68 0.01 -2.71
CA GLN A 153 -2.13 -1.10 -1.95
C GLN A 153 -1.53 -2.17 -2.86
N PHE A 154 -2.27 -2.58 -3.89
CA PHE A 154 -1.82 -3.60 -4.84
C PHE A 154 -0.55 -3.16 -5.57
N PHE A 155 -0.56 -1.97 -6.17
CA PHE A 155 0.58 -1.49 -6.94
C PHE A 155 1.81 -1.20 -6.08
N LEU A 156 1.66 -0.66 -4.87
CA LEU A 156 2.78 -0.53 -3.93
C LEU A 156 3.32 -1.89 -3.49
N THR A 157 2.46 -2.88 -3.30
CA THR A 157 2.87 -4.25 -2.96
C THR A 157 3.61 -4.88 -4.13
N LEU A 158 3.07 -4.76 -5.34
CA LEU A 158 3.70 -5.29 -6.56
C LEU A 158 5.07 -4.65 -6.79
N SER A 159 5.20 -3.33 -6.61
CA SER A 159 6.48 -2.64 -6.74
C SER A 159 7.52 -3.11 -5.73
N ALA A 160 7.11 -3.30 -4.46
CA ALA A 160 8.00 -3.82 -3.42
C ALA A 160 8.43 -5.26 -3.68
N CYS A 161 7.50 -6.13 -4.09
CA CYS A 161 7.80 -7.51 -4.46
C CYS A 161 8.74 -7.58 -5.68
N ALA A 162 8.48 -6.79 -6.70
CA ALA A 162 9.33 -6.70 -7.89
C ALA A 162 10.74 -6.19 -7.53
N PHE A 163 10.85 -5.20 -6.63
CA PHE A 163 12.14 -4.75 -6.11
C PHE A 163 12.89 -5.87 -5.38
N VAL A 164 12.20 -6.65 -4.52
CA VAL A 164 12.77 -7.82 -3.83
C VAL A 164 13.26 -8.87 -4.82
N TRP A 165 12.46 -9.22 -5.83
CA TRP A 165 12.83 -10.19 -6.86
C TRP A 165 13.98 -9.70 -7.73
N TRP A 166 14.01 -8.41 -8.09
CA TRP A 166 15.16 -7.83 -8.77
C TRP A 166 16.43 -7.92 -7.91
N TYR A 167 16.31 -7.55 -6.64
CA TYR A 167 17.46 -7.56 -5.73
C TYR A 167 18.10 -8.95 -5.59
N ARG A 168 17.27 -10.01 -5.66
CA ARG A 168 17.73 -11.40 -5.63
C ARG A 168 18.24 -11.91 -6.98
N LYS A 169 17.46 -11.71 -8.03
CA LYS A 169 17.63 -12.39 -9.35
C LYS A 169 18.27 -11.50 -10.43
N GLY A 170 18.37 -10.19 -10.20
CA GLY A 170 18.96 -9.23 -11.17
C GLY A 170 18.14 -9.01 -12.44
N SER A 171 16.89 -9.48 -12.52
CA SER A 171 16.07 -9.43 -13.73
C SER A 171 15.61 -8.02 -14.07
N MET A 172 15.88 -7.58 -15.31
CA MET A 172 15.41 -6.29 -15.83
C MET A 172 13.88 -6.19 -15.91
N ALA A 173 13.19 -7.29 -16.16
CA ALA A 173 11.73 -7.33 -16.14
C ALA A 173 11.19 -6.86 -14.78
N ASN A 174 11.85 -7.25 -13.68
CA ASN A 174 11.45 -6.81 -12.35
C ASN A 174 11.70 -5.31 -12.10
N VAL A 175 12.70 -4.70 -12.74
CA VAL A 175 12.89 -3.23 -12.71
C VAL A 175 11.73 -2.55 -13.41
N VAL A 176 11.35 -3.01 -14.60
CA VAL A 176 10.21 -2.46 -15.36
C VAL A 176 8.94 -2.62 -14.57
N VAL A 177 8.65 -3.80 -14.02
CA VAL A 177 7.45 -4.05 -13.19
C VAL A 177 7.46 -3.16 -11.95
N CYS A 178 8.60 -2.98 -11.27
CA CYS A 178 8.70 -2.11 -10.09
C CYS A 178 8.37 -0.66 -10.46
N LEU A 179 8.96 -0.13 -11.53
CA LEU A 179 8.76 1.27 -11.95
C LEU A 179 7.33 1.51 -12.44
N THR A 180 6.78 0.62 -13.28
CA THR A 180 5.41 0.74 -13.79
C THR A 180 4.37 0.61 -12.68
N ALA A 181 4.55 -0.32 -11.75
CA ALA A 181 3.67 -0.45 -10.60
C ALA A 181 3.75 0.78 -9.67
N THR A 182 4.96 1.30 -9.42
CA THR A 182 5.12 2.54 -8.65
C THR A 182 4.42 3.70 -9.34
N TYR A 183 4.58 3.86 -10.66
CA TYR A 183 3.89 4.88 -11.45
C TYR A 183 2.37 4.74 -11.38
N ALA A 184 1.85 3.52 -11.56
CA ALA A 184 0.42 3.23 -11.44
C ALA A 184 -0.13 3.62 -10.04
N SER A 185 0.64 3.36 -8.96
CA SER A 185 0.26 3.80 -7.62
C SER A 185 0.25 5.33 -7.49
N MET A 186 1.18 6.03 -8.16
CA MET A 186 1.24 7.50 -8.17
C MET A 186 0.07 8.12 -8.95
N LEU A 187 -0.37 7.49 -10.04
CA LEU A 187 -1.58 7.92 -10.77
C LEU A 187 -2.82 7.90 -9.87
N MET A 188 -2.92 6.91 -8.96
CA MET A 188 -4.01 6.84 -7.99
C MET A 188 -3.79 7.82 -6.82
N HIS A 189 -2.54 8.03 -6.38
CA HIS A 189 -2.22 8.95 -5.29
C HIS A 189 -0.77 9.43 -5.35
N ALA A 190 -0.56 10.72 -5.62
CA ALA A 190 0.76 11.32 -5.75
C ALA A 190 1.72 11.09 -4.55
N GLY A 191 1.17 10.84 -3.35
CA GLY A 191 1.98 10.50 -2.17
C GLY A 191 2.85 9.24 -2.32
N CYS A 192 2.57 8.38 -3.30
CA CYS A 192 3.37 7.19 -3.60
C CYS A 192 4.75 7.50 -4.20
N ILE A 193 5.04 8.77 -4.57
CA ILE A 193 6.35 9.23 -5.04
C ILE A 193 7.49 8.90 -4.06
N GLY A 194 7.19 8.81 -2.76
CA GLY A 194 8.18 8.39 -1.77
C GLY A 194 8.81 7.04 -2.06
N ALA A 195 8.03 6.08 -2.58
CA ALA A 195 8.54 4.77 -2.98
C ALA A 195 9.49 4.86 -4.19
N LEU A 196 9.16 5.70 -5.17
CA LEU A 196 9.97 5.89 -6.37
C LEU A 196 11.39 6.36 -6.04
N ALA A 197 11.51 7.36 -5.16
CA ALA A 197 12.82 7.91 -4.76
C ALA A 197 13.72 6.82 -4.14
N VAL A 198 13.15 5.95 -3.30
CA VAL A 198 13.90 4.86 -2.65
C VAL A 198 14.26 3.76 -3.64
N TYR A 199 13.35 3.35 -4.52
CA TYR A 199 13.65 2.32 -5.52
C TYR A 199 14.69 2.82 -6.53
N ALA A 200 14.59 4.07 -6.98
CA ALA A 200 15.61 4.68 -7.84
C ALA A 200 17.00 4.66 -7.17
N ALA A 201 17.10 5.09 -5.91
CA ALA A 201 18.33 4.99 -5.15
C ALA A 201 18.78 3.52 -4.97
N GLY A 202 17.85 2.60 -4.72
CA GLY A 202 18.13 1.17 -4.61
C GLY A 202 18.70 0.60 -5.89
N PHE A 203 18.14 0.94 -7.03
CA PHE A 203 18.65 0.51 -8.36
C PHE A 203 20.01 1.09 -8.67
N LEU A 204 20.32 2.31 -8.29
CA LEU A 204 21.61 2.95 -8.55
C LEU A 204 22.71 2.53 -7.57
N LEU A 205 22.36 2.37 -6.28
CA LEU A 205 23.33 2.17 -5.21
C LEU A 205 23.52 0.71 -4.80
N ALA A 206 22.65 -0.21 -5.26
CA ALA A 206 22.77 -1.60 -4.90
C ALA A 206 24.00 -2.24 -5.53
N ARG A 207 24.86 -2.84 -4.70
CA ARG A 207 26.12 -3.48 -5.08
C ARG A 207 25.94 -4.74 -5.94
N THR A 208 24.70 -5.14 -6.24
CA THR A 208 24.31 -6.24 -7.15
C THR A 208 24.82 -6.05 -8.57
N TRP A 209 25.19 -4.84 -8.96
CA TRP A 209 25.75 -4.52 -10.29
C TRP A 209 27.07 -5.22 -10.61
N LYS A 210 27.85 -5.60 -9.60
CA LYS A 210 29.09 -6.39 -9.83
C LYS A 210 28.83 -7.78 -10.42
N THR A 211 27.61 -8.31 -10.23
CA THR A 211 27.18 -9.62 -10.73
C THR A 211 26.35 -9.53 -12.02
N VAL A 212 25.81 -8.37 -12.37
CA VAL A 212 24.82 -8.18 -13.45
C VAL A 212 25.42 -7.57 -14.72
N GLY A 213 26.66 -7.11 -14.68
CA GLY A 213 27.38 -6.53 -15.83
C GLY A 213 27.02 -5.07 -16.13
N GLY A 214 27.99 -4.32 -16.71
CA GLY A 214 27.85 -2.88 -16.98
C GLY A 214 26.71 -2.52 -17.95
N ARG A 215 26.34 -3.43 -18.89
CA ARG A 215 25.24 -3.22 -19.84
C ARG A 215 23.89 -3.09 -19.12
N THR A 216 23.63 -3.92 -18.12
CA THR A 216 22.37 -3.89 -17.35
C THR A 216 22.29 -2.63 -16.48
N TYR A 217 23.43 -2.20 -15.94
CA TYR A 217 23.51 -0.92 -15.22
C TYR A 217 23.14 0.26 -16.14
N ALA A 218 23.76 0.34 -17.32
CA ALA A 218 23.48 1.40 -18.28
C ALA A 218 22.00 1.42 -18.70
N VAL A 219 21.42 0.25 -19.00
CA VAL A 219 19.99 0.14 -19.35
C VAL A 219 19.09 0.60 -18.19
N THR A 220 19.40 0.23 -16.96
CA THR A 220 18.61 0.68 -15.79
C THR A 220 18.76 2.18 -15.56
N ALA A 221 19.95 2.72 -15.69
CA ALA A 221 20.18 4.16 -15.59
C ALA A 221 19.41 4.93 -16.68
N CYS A 222 19.40 4.43 -17.92
CA CYS A 222 18.60 5.00 -19.01
C CYS A 222 17.08 4.91 -18.74
N LEU A 223 16.60 3.77 -18.23
CA LEU A 223 15.19 3.61 -17.88
C LEU A 223 14.78 4.57 -16.74
N LEU A 224 15.62 4.73 -15.72
CA LEU A 224 15.39 5.67 -14.63
C LEU A 224 15.42 7.11 -15.12
N ALA A 225 16.40 7.46 -15.97
CA ALA A 225 16.50 8.80 -16.55
C ALA A 225 15.30 9.11 -17.46
N GLY A 226 14.88 8.16 -18.30
CA GLY A 226 13.70 8.28 -19.14
C GLY A 226 12.42 8.41 -18.32
N PHE A 227 12.28 7.61 -17.26
CA PHE A 227 11.16 7.69 -16.35
C PHE A 227 11.13 9.03 -15.59
N LEU A 228 12.27 9.51 -15.11
CA LEU A 228 12.39 10.80 -14.45
C LEU A 228 12.10 11.96 -15.44
N ALA A 229 12.55 11.84 -16.68
CA ALA A 229 12.23 12.82 -17.74
C ALA A 229 10.71 12.89 -18.00
N ILE A 230 10.01 11.72 -18.08
CA ILE A 230 8.56 11.69 -18.22
C ILE A 230 7.88 12.38 -17.04
N LEU A 231 8.35 12.15 -15.81
CA LEU A 231 7.81 12.81 -14.63
C LEU A 231 8.03 14.33 -14.64
N LEU A 232 9.16 14.79 -15.17
CA LEU A 232 9.47 16.22 -15.31
C LEU A 232 8.68 16.88 -16.45
N LEU A 233 8.35 16.13 -17.51
CA LEU A 233 7.53 16.60 -18.62
C LEU A 233 6.03 16.65 -18.28
N VAL A 234 5.60 15.96 -17.21
CA VAL A 234 4.22 16.01 -16.69
C VAL A 234 4.26 16.61 -15.27
N PRO A 235 4.62 17.89 -15.13
CA PRO A 235 4.83 18.52 -13.82
C PRO A 235 3.55 18.52 -12.97
N ASP A 236 2.38 18.54 -13.59
CA ASP A 236 1.09 18.50 -12.88
C ASP A 236 0.89 17.22 -12.08
N LEU A 237 1.49 16.11 -12.50
CA LEU A 237 1.43 14.85 -11.75
C LEU A 237 2.25 14.92 -10.45
N LEU A 238 3.39 15.61 -10.48
CA LEU A 238 4.32 15.77 -9.36
C LEU A 238 4.00 16.98 -8.51
N LEU A 239 3.72 18.09 -9.18
CA LEU A 239 3.65 19.40 -8.57
C LEU A 239 2.23 19.81 -8.18
N ALA A 240 1.16 19.16 -8.68
CA ALA A 240 -0.21 19.56 -8.37
C ALA A 240 -0.46 19.64 -6.85
N LYS A 241 0.13 18.75 -6.05
CA LYS A 241 0.06 18.85 -4.59
C LYS A 241 1.10 19.77 -3.98
N PHE A 242 2.30 19.89 -4.55
CA PHE A 242 3.32 20.83 -4.09
C PHE A 242 3.00 22.25 -4.57
N HIS A 243 2.46 22.42 -5.78
CA HIS A 243 1.99 23.70 -6.29
C HIS A 243 0.76 24.20 -5.53
N HIS A 244 -0.22 23.34 -5.26
CA HIS A 244 -1.31 23.67 -4.35
C HIS A 244 -0.82 23.95 -2.92
N ALA A 245 0.25 23.31 -2.47
CA ALA A 245 0.86 23.60 -1.16
C ALA A 245 1.67 24.90 -1.15
N ALA A 246 2.30 25.27 -2.26
CA ALA A 246 3.18 26.44 -2.38
C ALA A 246 2.45 27.68 -2.88
N VAL A 247 1.52 27.55 -3.84
CA VAL A 247 0.81 28.69 -4.48
C VAL A 247 -0.45 29.07 -3.71
N SER A 248 -1.15 28.12 -3.14
CA SER A 248 -2.22 28.44 -2.21
C SER A 248 -1.64 28.48 -0.79
N GLY A 249 -1.05 29.61 -0.40
CA GLY A 249 -0.78 29.90 1.02
C GLY A 249 -2.01 29.75 1.93
N HIS A 250 -3.12 29.29 1.36
CA HIS A 250 -4.43 29.12 1.96
C HIS A 250 -4.98 27.71 1.95
N SER A 251 -4.40 26.71 1.28
CA SER A 251 -5.10 25.44 1.04
C SER A 251 -4.36 24.15 1.48
N PHE A 252 -3.61 24.20 2.55
CA PHE A 252 -3.61 23.11 3.51
C PHE A 252 -4.70 23.37 4.59
N ASN A 253 -5.78 24.04 4.21
CA ASN A 253 -7.00 23.94 4.96
C ASN A 253 -7.67 22.65 4.50
N PRO A 254 -7.61 21.56 5.29
CA PRO A 254 -8.65 20.58 5.15
C PRO A 254 -9.94 21.37 5.31
N LYS A 255 -10.93 21.20 4.40
CA LYS A 255 -12.30 21.57 4.67
C LYS A 255 -12.54 21.28 6.14
N PRO A 256 -13.26 22.12 6.91
CA PRO A 256 -13.62 21.76 8.27
C PRO A 256 -14.35 20.43 8.20
N VAL A 257 -13.61 19.35 8.24
CA VAL A 257 -14.12 18.02 8.49
C VAL A 257 -14.70 18.16 9.88
N ALA A 258 -15.96 17.82 10.01
CA ALA A 258 -16.68 17.84 11.27
C ALA A 258 -15.71 17.49 12.38
N ALA A 259 -15.61 18.35 13.37
CA ALA A 259 -14.51 18.58 14.33
C ALA A 259 -13.97 17.35 15.09
N GLY A 260 -14.31 16.16 14.61
CA GLY A 260 -14.15 14.91 15.33
C GLY A 260 -12.76 14.27 15.32
N SER A 261 -12.01 14.16 14.23
CA SER A 261 -10.82 13.28 14.17
C SER A 261 -9.51 13.97 13.81
N SER A 262 -9.46 15.32 13.90
CA SER A 262 -8.28 16.10 13.58
C SER A 262 -7.23 16.06 14.69
N TYR A 263 -5.95 15.89 14.34
CA TYR A 263 -4.81 15.96 15.24
C TYR A 263 -3.80 17.03 14.81
N LEU A 264 -2.88 17.43 15.71
CA LEU A 264 -1.81 18.42 15.46
C LEU A 264 -2.36 19.76 14.93
N MET A 265 -3.54 20.20 15.40
CA MET A 265 -4.19 21.44 14.96
C MET A 265 -3.33 22.68 15.25
N TRP A 266 -2.45 22.61 16.25
CA TRP A 266 -1.48 23.66 16.60
C TRP A 266 -0.41 23.89 15.49
N MET A 267 -0.23 22.94 14.57
CA MET A 267 0.64 23.11 13.39
C MET A 267 -0.04 23.86 12.23
N LYS A 268 -1.32 24.18 12.37
CA LYS A 268 -2.07 24.93 11.35
C LYS A 268 -1.47 26.34 11.23
N GLY A 269 -1.18 26.77 10.00
CA GLY A 269 -0.56 28.07 9.74
C GLY A 269 0.96 28.13 9.85
N MET A 270 1.64 27.06 10.30
CA MET A 270 3.10 27.03 10.31
C MET A 270 3.69 27.09 8.90
N SER A 271 4.86 27.72 8.76
CA SER A 271 5.63 27.74 7.52
C SER A 271 6.07 26.35 7.09
N LEU A 272 6.32 26.14 5.80
CA LEU A 272 6.80 24.87 5.26
C LEU A 272 8.08 24.35 5.93
N PRO A 273 9.13 25.20 6.17
CA PRO A 273 10.32 24.75 6.89
C PRO A 273 10.02 24.20 8.29
N MET A 274 9.12 24.85 9.05
CA MET A 274 8.73 24.38 10.37
C MET A 274 7.95 23.06 10.29
N LYS A 275 7.06 22.89 9.30
CA LYS A 275 6.36 21.63 9.05
C LYS A 275 7.32 20.50 8.68
N LEU A 276 8.40 20.80 7.93
CA LEU A 276 9.45 19.84 7.60
C LEU A 276 10.26 19.45 8.83
N LEU A 277 10.63 20.42 9.68
CA LEU A 277 11.33 20.15 10.94
C LEU A 277 10.50 19.25 11.87
N LEU A 278 9.19 19.45 11.92
CA LEU A 278 8.25 18.67 12.74
C LEU A 278 7.73 17.42 12.03
N SER A 279 8.28 17.07 10.87
CA SER A 279 7.86 15.87 10.13
C SER A 279 7.97 14.56 10.93
N PRO A 280 8.94 14.34 11.84
CA PRO A 280 8.95 13.12 12.65
C PRO A 280 7.70 12.99 13.54
N VAL A 281 7.20 14.09 14.10
CA VAL A 281 5.96 14.09 14.89
C VAL A 281 4.77 13.74 14.00
N ARG A 282 4.69 14.31 12.79
CA ARG A 282 3.61 14.00 11.84
C ARG A 282 3.64 12.55 11.38
N MET A 283 4.84 11.99 11.14
CA MET A 283 5.04 10.58 10.80
C MET A 283 4.57 9.66 11.93
N PHE A 284 4.89 10.01 13.16
CA PHE A 284 4.44 9.29 14.35
C PHE A 284 2.90 9.25 14.44
N TYR A 285 2.26 10.40 14.27
CA TYR A 285 0.80 10.47 14.24
C TYR A 285 0.18 9.69 13.06
N LEU A 286 0.77 9.75 11.86
CA LEU A 286 0.28 8.97 10.73
C LEU A 286 0.29 7.46 11.03
N LEU A 287 1.37 6.96 11.64
CA LEU A 287 1.53 5.53 11.89
C LEU A 287 0.70 5.03 13.07
N PHE A 288 0.49 5.86 14.10
CA PHE A 288 0.01 5.38 15.39
C PHE A 288 -1.28 6.03 15.90
N SER A 289 -1.83 7.04 15.19
CA SER A 289 -3.12 7.63 15.59
C SER A 289 -4.30 6.65 15.37
N PRO A 290 -5.39 6.80 16.14
CA PRO A 290 -5.61 7.74 17.24
C PRO A 290 -4.81 7.35 18.49
N LEU A 291 -4.13 8.31 19.11
CA LEU A 291 -3.34 8.06 20.32
C LEU A 291 -4.19 8.17 21.59
N PRO A 292 -3.86 7.48 22.69
CA PRO A 292 -4.70 7.46 23.91
C PRO A 292 -5.07 8.83 24.47
N PHE A 293 -4.17 9.81 24.34
CA PHE A 293 -4.42 11.18 24.80
C PHE A 293 -5.25 12.03 23.81
N ASP A 294 -5.51 11.52 22.59
CA ASP A 294 -6.36 12.18 21.58
C ASP A 294 -7.74 11.53 21.46
N TRP A 295 -8.06 10.51 22.26
CA TRP A 295 -9.34 9.82 22.19
C TRP A 295 -10.48 10.73 22.61
N ARG A 296 -11.56 10.66 21.89
CA ARG A 296 -12.79 11.46 22.11
C ARG A 296 -13.96 10.58 22.49
N ASP A 297 -13.93 9.34 22.03
CA ASP A 297 -14.95 8.35 22.30
C ASP A 297 -14.33 6.93 22.34
N VAL A 298 -15.20 5.97 22.68
CA VAL A 298 -14.81 4.53 22.74
C VAL A 298 -14.35 4.01 21.38
N THR A 299 -14.85 4.59 20.28
CA THR A 299 -14.49 4.17 18.92
C THR A 299 -13.01 4.43 18.64
N ASP A 300 -12.49 5.59 19.06
CA ASP A 300 -11.06 5.90 18.94
C ASP A 300 -10.19 4.86 19.69
N GLY A 301 -10.64 4.45 20.90
CA GLY A 301 -9.97 3.40 21.68
C GLY A 301 -9.99 2.04 20.98
N ILE A 302 -11.13 1.64 20.39
CA ILE A 302 -11.25 0.41 19.63
C ILE A 302 -10.29 0.44 18.41
N VAL A 303 -10.31 1.54 17.64
CA VAL A 303 -9.41 1.70 16.49
C VAL A 303 -7.95 1.65 16.90
N PHE A 304 -7.58 2.26 18.03
CA PHE A 304 -6.23 2.16 18.56
C PHE A 304 -5.84 0.71 18.84
N MET A 305 -6.66 -0.05 19.54
CA MET A 305 -6.38 -1.42 19.94
C MET A 305 -6.32 -2.38 18.74
N VAL A 306 -7.23 -2.24 17.76
CA VAL A 306 -7.34 -3.19 16.63
C VAL A 306 -6.50 -2.80 15.41
N ASP A 307 -5.98 -1.58 15.35
CA ASP A 307 -5.19 -1.11 14.21
C ASP A 307 -3.84 -0.52 14.66
N SER A 308 -3.81 0.55 15.46
CA SER A 308 -2.58 1.28 15.80
C SER A 308 -1.57 0.43 16.56
N VAL A 309 -2.02 -0.43 17.49
CA VAL A 309 -1.14 -1.36 18.24
C VAL A 309 -0.41 -2.30 17.28
N PHE A 310 -1.07 -2.80 16.24
CA PHE A 310 -0.41 -3.66 15.23
C PHE A 310 0.67 -2.90 14.46
N TYR A 311 0.45 -1.62 14.11
CA TYR A 311 1.48 -0.80 13.46
C TYR A 311 2.66 -0.52 14.40
N ILE A 312 2.44 -0.34 15.70
CA ILE A 312 3.52 -0.25 16.71
C ILE A 312 4.34 -1.55 16.70
N VAL A 313 3.68 -2.70 16.82
CA VAL A 313 4.35 -4.01 16.81
C VAL A 313 5.11 -4.24 15.51
N LEU A 314 4.50 -3.97 14.35
CA LEU A 314 5.16 -4.11 13.05
C LEU A 314 6.39 -3.20 12.93
N THR A 315 6.28 -1.94 13.39
CA THR A 315 7.40 -1.00 13.38
C THR A 315 8.55 -1.53 14.24
N VAL A 316 8.27 -2.01 15.46
CA VAL A 316 9.30 -2.64 16.31
C VAL A 316 9.90 -3.88 15.62
N MET A 317 9.08 -4.73 14.99
CA MET A 317 9.57 -5.92 14.29
C MET A 317 10.45 -5.57 13.07
N MET A 318 10.18 -4.50 12.36
CA MET A 318 11.03 -4.03 11.26
C MET A 318 12.46 -3.75 11.69
N PHE A 319 12.66 -3.24 12.91
CA PHE A 319 13.99 -2.94 13.46
C PHE A 319 14.63 -4.08 14.24
N ARG A 320 13.85 -5.12 14.57
CA ARG A 320 14.43 -6.29 15.26
C ARG A 320 15.36 -7.06 14.34
N ARG A 321 16.51 -7.48 14.90
CA ARG A 321 17.52 -8.40 14.34
C ARG A 321 17.73 -8.20 12.82
N PRO A 322 18.63 -7.27 12.43
CA PRO A 322 18.95 -7.10 11.02
C PRO A 322 19.54 -8.42 10.49
N LEU A 323 19.09 -8.81 9.30
CA LEU A 323 19.77 -9.80 8.50
C LEU A 323 21.21 -9.33 8.20
N LEU A 324 22.13 -10.26 8.04
CA LEU A 324 23.48 -9.97 7.59
C LEU A 324 23.56 -10.05 6.05
N GLY A 325 24.53 -9.40 5.44
CA GLY A 325 24.82 -9.53 4.02
C GLY A 325 23.81 -8.83 3.09
N LYS A 326 23.49 -9.48 1.95
CA LYS A 326 22.61 -8.93 0.89
C LYS A 326 21.19 -8.68 1.39
N GLU A 327 20.67 -9.57 2.21
CA GLU A 327 19.29 -9.49 2.72
C GLU A 327 19.10 -8.33 3.70
N ALA A 328 20.13 -7.99 4.48
CA ALA A 328 20.10 -6.82 5.35
C ALA A 328 19.97 -5.51 4.56
N LYS A 329 20.61 -5.42 3.40
CA LYS A 329 20.51 -4.24 2.53
C LYS A 329 19.14 -4.17 1.87
N MET A 330 18.61 -5.28 1.37
CA MET A 330 17.27 -5.38 0.81
C MET A 330 16.21 -4.96 1.85
N LYS A 331 16.30 -5.47 3.07
CA LYS A 331 15.43 -5.07 4.19
C LYS A 331 15.50 -3.57 4.46
N ARG A 332 16.71 -2.98 4.47
CA ARG A 332 16.89 -1.52 4.65
C ARG A 332 16.18 -0.71 3.58
N PHE A 333 16.23 -1.11 2.31
CA PHE A 333 15.49 -0.42 1.25
C PHE A 333 13.97 -0.49 1.46
N LEU A 334 13.43 -1.64 1.88
CA LEU A 334 12.01 -1.73 2.23
C LEU A 334 11.64 -0.83 3.42
N ILE A 335 12.49 -0.76 4.45
CA ILE A 335 12.32 0.15 5.58
C ILE A 335 12.34 1.61 5.09
N TYR A 336 13.30 1.99 4.25
CA TYR A 336 13.37 3.33 3.67
C TYR A 336 12.13 3.64 2.82
N THR A 337 11.60 2.66 2.08
CA THR A 337 10.35 2.81 1.33
C THR A 337 9.17 3.13 2.28
N VAL A 338 9.06 2.39 3.39
CA VAL A 338 8.03 2.66 4.40
C VAL A 338 8.20 4.06 4.99
N PHE A 339 9.42 4.47 5.33
CA PHE A 339 9.71 5.80 5.88
C PHE A 339 9.38 6.91 4.88
N ALA A 340 9.79 6.75 3.62
CA ALA A 340 9.54 7.75 2.57
C ALA A 340 8.04 7.90 2.30
N LEU A 341 7.30 6.79 2.23
CA LEU A 341 5.84 6.81 2.12
C LEU A 341 5.20 7.48 3.34
N THR A 342 5.61 7.08 4.54
CA THR A 342 5.12 7.67 5.79
C THR A 342 5.37 9.19 5.82
N PHE A 343 6.56 9.63 5.43
CA PHE A 343 6.91 11.04 5.36
C PHE A 343 5.99 11.81 4.40
N VAL A 344 5.87 11.35 3.14
CA VAL A 344 5.08 12.06 2.14
C VAL A 344 3.59 12.08 2.50
N PHE A 345 3.05 10.96 2.98
CA PHE A 345 1.64 10.91 3.41
C PHE A 345 1.39 11.76 4.65
N ALA A 346 2.31 11.77 5.62
CA ALA A 346 2.19 12.55 6.85
C ALA A 346 2.16 14.05 6.58
N MET A 347 2.87 14.54 5.56
CA MET A 347 2.86 15.96 5.19
C MET A 347 1.46 16.45 4.78
N GLY A 348 0.62 15.59 4.21
CA GLY A 348 -0.74 15.91 3.77
C GLY A 348 -1.86 15.45 4.70
N THR A 349 -1.55 14.81 5.85
CA THR A 349 -2.56 14.20 6.72
C THR A 349 -2.62 14.91 8.05
N THR A 350 -3.83 15.24 8.50
CA THR A 350 -4.11 15.92 9.79
C THR A 350 -5.32 15.32 10.51
N ASN A 351 -5.75 14.11 10.11
CA ASN A 351 -6.96 13.47 10.59
C ASN A 351 -6.69 11.97 10.81
N ALA A 352 -7.14 11.41 11.95
CA ALA A 352 -6.88 10.02 12.33
C ALA A 352 -7.52 9.02 11.37
N GLY A 353 -8.75 9.23 10.91
CA GLY A 353 -9.39 8.35 9.93
C GLY A 353 -8.66 8.31 8.60
N THR A 354 -8.17 9.46 8.12
CA THR A 354 -7.33 9.54 6.91
C THR A 354 -5.97 8.88 7.15
N ALA A 355 -5.40 8.98 8.35
CA ALA A 355 -4.14 8.34 8.70
C ALA A 355 -4.25 6.81 8.64
N VAL A 356 -5.33 6.22 9.20
CA VAL A 356 -5.63 4.79 9.11
C VAL A 356 -5.70 4.34 7.64
N ARG A 357 -6.42 5.08 6.78
CA ARG A 357 -6.52 4.78 5.35
C ARG A 357 -5.17 4.89 4.62
N HIS A 358 -4.32 5.84 5.01
CA HIS A 358 -3.02 6.03 4.37
C HIS A 358 -2.02 4.94 4.74
N ARG A 359 -1.92 4.57 6.03
CA ARG A 359 -1.01 3.50 6.46
C ARG A 359 -1.44 2.12 5.96
N ALA A 360 -2.74 1.88 5.78
CA ALA A 360 -3.26 0.65 5.19
C ALA A 360 -2.71 0.39 3.77
N LYS A 361 -2.43 1.45 2.99
CA LYS A 361 -1.92 1.34 1.60
C LYS A 361 -0.55 0.66 1.51
N PHE A 362 0.32 0.86 2.51
CA PHE A 362 1.67 0.30 2.51
C PHE A 362 1.90 -0.74 3.62
N LEU A 363 0.84 -1.20 4.30
CA LEU A 363 0.92 -2.31 5.25
C LEU A 363 1.65 -3.54 4.69
N PRO A 364 1.36 -4.02 3.44
CA PRO A 364 2.07 -5.19 2.90
C PRO A 364 3.59 -4.97 2.81
N VAL A 365 4.03 -3.75 2.50
CA VAL A 365 5.46 -3.40 2.44
C VAL A 365 6.09 -3.45 3.84
N MET A 366 5.37 -2.97 4.87
CA MET A 366 5.81 -3.09 6.27
C MET A 366 5.93 -4.54 6.71
N VAL A 367 4.94 -5.38 6.35
CA VAL A 367 4.95 -6.81 6.68
C VAL A 367 6.10 -7.52 5.98
N LEU A 368 6.37 -7.23 4.70
CA LEU A 368 7.55 -7.75 3.99
C LEU A 368 8.84 -7.37 4.72
N ALA A 369 9.02 -6.10 5.08
CA ALA A 369 10.20 -5.63 5.81
C ALA A 369 10.36 -6.29 7.18
N ALA A 370 9.24 -6.46 7.93
CA ALA A 370 9.24 -7.10 9.24
C ALA A 370 9.55 -8.61 9.17
N SER A 371 9.14 -9.26 8.07
CA SER A 371 9.34 -10.70 7.87
C SER A 371 10.79 -11.08 7.53
N LEU A 372 11.57 -10.14 7.00
CA LEU A 372 12.98 -10.32 6.69
C LEU A 372 13.86 -10.20 7.95
N THR A 373 13.72 -11.13 8.87
CA THR A 373 14.53 -11.23 10.09
C THR A 373 15.39 -12.47 10.06
N ALA A 374 16.59 -12.41 10.66
CA ALA A 374 17.45 -13.59 10.81
C ALA A 374 16.69 -14.71 11.55
N ALA A 375 16.79 -15.93 11.04
CA ALA A 375 16.45 -17.09 11.83
C ALA A 375 17.31 -17.08 13.10
N LYS A 376 16.78 -17.54 14.24
CA LYS A 376 17.64 -17.90 15.36
C LYS A 376 18.60 -18.96 14.82
N THR A 377 19.87 -18.61 14.62
CA THR A 377 20.91 -19.62 14.42
C THR A 377 20.90 -20.48 15.69
N ASN A 378 20.60 -21.75 15.53
CA ASN A 378 20.79 -22.71 16.61
C ASN A 378 22.28 -22.65 16.98
N PRO A 379 22.66 -22.35 18.24
CA PRO A 379 24.07 -22.29 18.61
C PRO A 379 24.84 -23.55 18.30
N ASP A 380 24.16 -24.72 18.29
CA ASP A 380 24.75 -26.03 18.03
C ASP A 380 25.22 -26.27 16.58
N SER A 381 24.87 -25.39 15.62
CA SER A 381 25.34 -25.53 14.22
C SER A 381 26.71 -24.89 13.97
N ARG A 382 27.31 -24.18 14.93
CA ARG A 382 28.64 -23.58 14.80
C ARG A 382 29.79 -24.51 15.16
N GLU A 383 29.52 -25.58 15.92
CA GLU A 383 30.57 -26.53 16.30
C GLU A 383 30.92 -27.57 15.23
N LEU A 384 30.13 -27.66 14.14
CA LEU A 384 30.37 -28.63 13.07
C LEU A 384 31.17 -28.08 11.85
N THR A 385 31.46 -26.79 11.82
CA THR A 385 32.23 -26.18 10.72
C THR A 385 33.70 -25.84 11.04
N ASP A 386 34.13 -26.10 12.29
CA ASP A 386 35.52 -25.85 12.69
C ASP A 386 36.36 -27.15 12.77
N VAL A 387 35.90 -28.26 12.19
CA VAL A 387 36.61 -29.57 12.14
C VAL A 387 36.74 -30.09 10.68
N GLU A 388 37.11 -29.24 9.72
CA GLU A 388 37.68 -29.69 8.44
C GLU A 388 38.78 -28.72 7.99
#